data_77d8e28155ed61d4098fb4453ea2196f
#
_entry.id   77d8e28155ed61d4098fb4453ea2196f
#
_cell.length_a   1.000
_cell.length_b   1.000
_cell.length_c   1.000
_cell.angle_alpha   90.00
_cell.angle_beta   90.00
_cell.angle_gamma   90.00
#
_symmetry.space_group_name_H-M   'P 1'
#
loop_
_entity.id
_entity.type
_entity.pdbx_description
1 polymer ?
#
loop_
_entity_poly.entity_id
_entity_poly.type
_entity_poly.pdbx_seq_one_letter_code
_entity_poly.pdbx_strand_id
1 'polypeptide(L)'
;RYFFNNDASLKTTIAATYSQLDGGATLFNHSMESTPYMDLDSKYTNLIFTTTFNRKFSNRFTNKTGFTYTNMFYKMDLSIAPYEAEPLEIVSQGKGNTSLISAYNSSSVGLTERWTLNAGIYGQLLTLNNKWSVEPRVGLKWQATPKTTFALAYGMYSRMEKMDVYFVKTKSTGNQSVNKDLDFTKAQHIMLSFG
;
A
#
# COMPACT_ATOMS: atom_id res chain seq x y z
N ARG A 1 -14.25 16.96 9.42
CA ARG A 1 -14.89 17.18 8.14
C ARG A 1 -15.50 18.57 8.14
N TYR A 2 -15.25 19.34 7.11
CA TYR A 2 -15.77 20.69 6.90
C TYR A 2 -16.64 20.72 5.65
N PHE A 3 -17.82 21.34 5.74
CA PHE A 3 -18.74 21.53 4.63
C PHE A 3 -18.70 23.00 4.20
N PHE A 4 -18.29 23.25 2.96
CA PHE A 4 -18.31 24.60 2.38
C PHE A 4 -19.76 25.00 2.01
N ASN A 5 -20.52 24.02 1.54
CA ASN A 5 -21.94 24.09 1.21
C ASN A 5 -22.50 22.66 1.09
N ASN A 6 -23.75 22.51 0.61
CA ASN A 6 -24.41 21.21 0.41
C ASN A 6 -23.72 20.32 -0.63
N ASP A 7 -22.93 20.91 -1.53
CA ASP A 7 -22.30 20.24 -2.66
C ASP A 7 -20.79 20.04 -2.52
N ALA A 8 -20.16 20.66 -1.53
CA ALA A 8 -18.71 20.60 -1.35
C ALA A 8 -18.29 20.34 0.10
N SER A 9 -17.42 19.37 0.31
CA SER A 9 -16.87 19.06 1.64
C SER A 9 -15.42 18.64 1.58
N LEU A 10 -14.68 19.02 2.62
CA LEU A 10 -13.30 18.60 2.87
C LEU A 10 -13.28 17.71 4.11
N LYS A 11 -12.64 16.55 3.99
CA LYS A 11 -12.35 15.67 5.13
C LYS A 11 -10.85 15.57 5.29
N THR A 12 -10.34 15.96 6.46
CA THR A 12 -8.93 15.76 6.83
C THR A 12 -8.85 14.79 7.99
N THR A 13 -7.85 13.92 7.96
CA THR A 13 -7.58 12.92 9.00
C THR A 13 -6.09 12.90 9.27
N ILE A 14 -5.72 12.87 10.54
CA ILE A 14 -4.36 12.61 11.02
C ILE A 14 -4.44 11.33 11.83
N ALA A 15 -3.52 10.41 11.59
CA ALA A 15 -3.45 9.15 12.32
C ALA A 15 -1.99 8.78 12.58
N ALA A 16 -1.77 8.02 13.65
CA ALA A 16 -0.49 7.38 13.95
C ALA A 16 -0.74 5.89 14.18
N THR A 17 0.17 5.05 13.68
CA THR A 17 0.16 3.62 13.94
C THR A 17 1.51 3.19 14.48
N TYR A 18 1.50 2.23 15.39
CA TYR A 18 2.70 1.59 15.91
C TYR A 18 2.54 0.08 15.82
N SER A 19 3.60 -0.59 15.39
CA SER A 19 3.68 -2.04 15.33
C SER A 19 5.07 -2.47 15.77
N GLN A 20 5.13 -3.47 16.64
CA GLN A 20 6.37 -4.12 17.06
C GLN A 20 6.21 -5.62 16.89
N LEU A 21 7.23 -6.26 16.38
CA LEU A 21 7.36 -7.70 16.31
C LEU A 21 8.73 -8.06 16.84
N ASP A 22 8.76 -8.83 17.90
CA ASP A 22 9.95 -9.30 18.61
C ASP A 22 9.78 -10.80 18.83
N GLY A 23 10.80 -11.58 18.49
CA GLY A 23 10.73 -13.02 18.65
C GLY A 23 12.00 -13.71 18.22
N GLY A 24 12.16 -14.93 18.70
CA GLY A 24 13.27 -15.79 18.35
C GLY A 24 12.83 -17.24 18.22
N ALA A 25 13.60 -18.02 17.51
CA ALA A 25 13.45 -19.47 17.41
C ALA A 25 14.78 -20.17 17.71
N THR A 26 14.68 -21.31 18.33
CA THR A 26 15.83 -22.22 18.57
C THR A 26 15.55 -23.57 17.93
N LEU A 27 16.59 -24.23 17.48
CA LEU A 27 16.55 -25.62 17.04
C LEU A 27 17.21 -26.50 18.10
N PHE A 28 16.73 -27.72 18.26
CA PHE A 28 17.36 -28.74 19.08
C PHE A 28 18.13 -29.70 18.18
N ASN A 29 19.41 -29.89 18.48
CA ASN A 29 20.23 -30.90 17.83
C ASN A 29 19.86 -32.31 18.31
N HIS A 30 20.50 -33.36 17.73
CA HIS A 30 20.25 -34.74 18.12
C HIS A 30 20.58 -35.04 19.59
N SER A 31 21.42 -34.23 20.23
CA SER A 31 21.76 -34.30 21.66
C SER A 31 20.83 -33.48 22.57
N MET A 32 19.73 -32.96 22.01
CA MET A 32 18.74 -32.08 22.69
C MET A 32 19.36 -30.77 23.21
N GLU A 33 20.46 -30.34 22.64
CA GLU A 33 21.04 -29.02 22.92
C GLU A 33 20.35 -27.97 22.05
N SER A 34 20.00 -26.84 22.69
CA SER A 34 19.31 -25.73 22.04
C SER A 34 20.32 -24.81 21.36
N THR A 35 20.15 -24.56 20.07
CA THR A 35 20.92 -23.59 19.28
C THR A 35 20.02 -22.49 18.73
N PRO A 36 20.42 -21.19 18.81
CA PRO A 36 19.66 -20.12 18.19
C PRO A 36 19.52 -20.33 16.68
N TYR A 37 18.29 -20.20 16.15
CA TYR A 37 18.00 -20.35 14.72
C TYR A 37 17.54 -19.04 14.08
N MET A 38 16.76 -18.23 14.79
CA MET A 38 16.25 -16.97 14.30
C MET A 38 16.15 -15.95 15.43
N ASP A 39 16.48 -14.71 15.11
CA ASP A 39 16.27 -13.55 15.97
C ASP A 39 15.62 -12.43 15.15
N LEU A 40 14.55 -11.81 15.66
CA LEU A 40 13.76 -10.81 14.99
C LEU A 40 13.41 -9.68 15.96
N ASP A 41 13.83 -8.45 15.67
CA ASP A 41 13.37 -7.21 16.32
C ASP A 41 12.93 -6.21 15.23
N SER A 42 11.65 -5.97 15.12
CA SER A 42 11.10 -5.04 14.14
C SER A 42 10.12 -4.07 14.78
N LYS A 43 10.30 -2.78 14.50
CA LYS A 43 9.45 -1.68 14.99
C LYS A 43 9.09 -0.76 13.84
N TYR A 44 7.80 -0.46 13.71
CA TYR A 44 7.28 0.44 12.68
C TYR A 44 6.37 1.47 13.32
N THR A 45 6.59 2.73 12.97
CA THR A 45 5.69 3.83 13.33
C THR A 45 5.34 4.60 12.08
N ASN A 46 4.04 4.76 11.80
CA ASN A 46 3.59 5.56 10.68
C ASN A 46 2.81 6.77 11.18
N LEU A 47 3.14 7.94 10.63
CA LEU A 47 2.36 9.16 10.76
C LEU A 47 1.66 9.42 9.43
N ILE A 48 0.33 9.49 9.47
CA ILE A 48 -0.52 9.54 8.28
C ILE A 48 -1.32 10.84 8.30
N PHE A 49 -1.19 11.60 7.23
CA PHE A 49 -2.03 12.74 6.93
C PHE A 49 -2.82 12.44 5.67
N THR A 50 -4.14 12.52 5.73
CA THR A 50 -5.01 12.34 4.57
C THR A 50 -5.99 13.50 4.47
N THR A 51 -6.15 14.01 3.26
CA THR A 51 -7.19 14.98 2.95
C THR A 51 -7.98 14.55 1.73
N THR A 52 -9.28 14.75 1.75
CA THR A 52 -10.19 14.41 0.66
C THR A 52 -11.20 15.52 0.45
N PHE A 53 -11.23 16.06 -0.76
CA PHE A 53 -12.19 17.02 -1.22
C PHE A 53 -13.24 16.31 -2.07
N ASN A 54 -14.52 16.42 -1.71
CA ASN A 54 -15.65 15.91 -2.47
C ASN A 54 -16.44 17.08 -2.98
N ARG A 55 -16.80 17.03 -4.27
CA ARG A 55 -17.65 18.06 -4.89
C ARG A 55 -18.70 17.43 -5.80
N LYS A 56 -19.93 17.83 -5.60
CA LYS A 56 -21.05 17.56 -6.49
C LYS A 56 -21.22 18.78 -7.39
N PHE A 57 -20.91 18.65 -8.67
CA PHE A 57 -21.03 19.72 -9.65
C PHE A 57 -22.45 19.80 -10.21
N SER A 58 -23.13 18.65 -10.29
CA SER A 58 -24.53 18.54 -10.69
C SER A 58 -25.13 17.24 -10.15
N ASN A 59 -26.42 17.01 -10.39
CA ASN A 59 -27.04 15.72 -10.04
C ASN A 59 -26.46 14.53 -10.81
N ARG A 60 -25.75 14.79 -11.91
CA ARG A 60 -25.12 13.76 -12.75
C ARG A 60 -23.59 13.75 -12.67
N PHE A 61 -22.95 14.71 -12.01
CA PHE A 61 -21.48 14.79 -11.95
C PHE A 61 -20.99 15.04 -10.53
N THR A 62 -20.25 14.07 -10.01
CA THR A 62 -19.55 14.18 -8.74
C THR A 62 -18.05 13.88 -8.94
N ASN A 63 -17.21 14.59 -8.18
CA ASN A 63 -15.76 14.37 -8.19
C ASN A 63 -15.26 14.25 -6.75
N LYS A 64 -14.24 13.41 -6.61
CA LYS A 64 -13.52 13.19 -5.35
C LYS A 64 -12.04 13.25 -5.62
N THR A 65 -11.35 14.21 -4.99
CA THR A 65 -9.89 14.35 -5.06
C THR A 65 -9.31 14.12 -3.67
N GLY A 66 -8.28 13.32 -3.57
CA GLY A 66 -7.63 13.05 -2.31
C GLY A 66 -6.11 13.05 -2.40
N PHE A 67 -5.51 13.32 -1.25
CA PHE A 67 -4.07 13.29 -1.04
C PHE A 67 -3.78 12.57 0.27
N THR A 68 -2.76 11.72 0.28
CA THR A 68 -2.27 11.04 1.49
C THR A 68 -0.76 11.16 1.54
N TYR A 69 -0.27 11.57 2.69
CA TYR A 69 1.14 11.54 3.05
C TYR A 69 1.32 10.58 4.22
N THR A 70 2.14 9.56 4.05
CA THR A 70 2.50 8.62 5.11
C THR A 70 3.99 8.69 5.34
N ASN A 71 4.41 9.16 6.53
CA ASN A 71 5.81 9.07 6.96
C ASN A 71 5.99 7.81 7.79
N MET A 72 6.91 6.94 7.36
CA MET A 72 7.16 5.61 7.91
C MET A 72 8.52 5.60 8.58
N PHE A 73 8.55 5.52 9.92
CA PHE A 73 9.76 5.25 10.69
C PHE A 73 9.88 3.74 10.87
N TYR A 74 11.06 3.21 10.62
CA TYR A 74 11.33 1.79 10.72
C TYR A 74 12.64 1.49 11.43
N LYS A 75 12.63 0.44 12.20
CA LYS A 75 13.81 -0.30 12.68
C LYS A 75 13.49 -1.78 12.48
N MET A 76 14.37 -2.49 11.82
CA MET A 76 14.23 -3.92 11.61
C MET A 76 15.60 -4.58 11.71
N ASP A 77 15.60 -5.75 12.32
CA ASP A 77 16.74 -6.63 12.45
C ASP A 77 16.22 -8.06 12.40
N LEU A 78 16.57 -8.79 11.36
CA LEU A 78 16.26 -10.20 11.19
C LEU A 78 17.54 -10.96 10.90
N SER A 79 17.85 -11.89 11.77
CA SER A 79 19.00 -12.77 11.64
C SER A 79 18.54 -14.23 11.67
N ILE A 80 19.09 -15.07 10.82
CA ILE A 80 18.76 -16.49 10.69
C ILE A 80 20.07 -17.29 10.56
N ALA A 81 20.15 -18.44 11.24
CA ALA A 81 21.24 -19.38 11.05
C ALA A 81 21.06 -20.10 9.69
N PRO A 82 22.06 -20.08 8.78
CA PRO A 82 21.96 -20.75 7.48
C PRO A 82 21.81 -22.27 7.61
N TYR A 83 22.45 -22.86 8.61
CA TYR A 83 22.39 -24.29 8.94
C TYR A 83 22.34 -24.47 10.46
N GLU A 84 21.99 -25.69 10.89
CA GLU A 84 22.00 -26.08 12.29
C GLU A 84 23.38 -25.84 12.95
N ALA A 85 23.38 -25.24 14.14
CA ALA A 85 24.56 -24.86 14.94
C ALA A 85 25.50 -23.82 14.30
N GLU A 86 25.13 -23.17 13.19
CA GLU A 86 25.89 -22.04 12.68
C GLU A 86 25.47 -20.73 13.34
N PRO A 87 26.36 -19.71 13.36
CA PRO A 87 26.02 -18.39 13.89
C PRO A 87 24.90 -17.72 13.07
N LEU A 88 24.10 -16.90 13.77
CA LEU A 88 23.06 -16.10 13.13
C LEU A 88 23.68 -15.15 12.10
N GLU A 89 23.11 -15.11 10.90
CA GLU A 89 23.48 -14.20 9.84
C GLU A 89 22.38 -13.17 9.60
N ILE A 90 22.78 -11.93 9.37
CA ILE A 90 21.85 -10.84 9.08
C ILE A 90 21.20 -11.06 7.71
N VAL A 91 19.89 -11.29 7.69
CA VAL A 91 19.09 -11.44 6.47
C VAL A 91 18.46 -10.11 6.06
N SER A 92 17.99 -9.33 7.03
CA SER A 92 17.44 -8.00 6.77
C SER A 92 17.76 -7.07 7.92
N GLN A 93 18.29 -5.90 7.62
CA GLN A 93 18.61 -4.90 8.63
C GLN A 93 18.52 -3.50 8.08
N GLY A 94 17.76 -2.65 8.77
CA GLY A 94 17.60 -1.26 8.41
C GLY A 94 17.01 -0.43 9.53
N LYS A 95 17.39 0.84 9.59
CA LYS A 95 16.80 1.84 10.47
C LYS A 95 16.76 3.18 9.74
N GLY A 96 15.62 3.84 9.83
CA GLY A 96 15.46 5.14 9.19
C GLY A 96 14.01 5.58 9.09
N ASN A 97 13.79 6.49 8.16
CA ASN A 97 12.45 6.90 7.77
C ASN A 97 12.36 7.08 6.26
N THR A 98 11.17 6.91 5.74
CA THR A 98 10.80 7.17 4.35
C THR A 98 9.35 7.61 4.27
N SER A 99 8.94 8.12 3.12
CA SER A 99 7.56 8.56 2.94
C SER A 99 6.92 7.91 1.71
N LEU A 100 5.65 7.57 1.84
CA LEU A 100 4.78 7.24 0.74
C LEU A 100 3.81 8.41 0.53
N ILE A 101 3.89 9.02 -0.64
CA ILE A 101 3.05 10.13 -1.07
C ILE A 101 2.07 9.61 -2.11
N SER A 102 0.79 9.85 -1.92
CA SER A 102 -0.21 9.44 -2.91
C SER A 102 -1.28 10.50 -3.12
N ALA A 103 -1.79 10.55 -4.35
CA ALA A 103 -2.89 11.41 -4.72
C ALA A 103 -3.83 10.70 -5.69
N TYR A 104 -5.10 11.06 -5.65
CA TYR A 104 -6.07 10.51 -6.58
C TYR A 104 -7.13 11.53 -6.97
N ASN A 105 -7.66 11.32 -8.16
CA ASN A 105 -8.88 11.96 -8.62
C ASN A 105 -9.84 10.89 -9.12
N SER A 106 -11.10 10.99 -8.76
CA SER A 106 -12.16 10.06 -9.17
C SER A 106 -13.43 10.82 -9.48
N SER A 107 -14.00 10.58 -10.64
CA SER A 107 -15.21 11.20 -11.14
C SER A 107 -16.29 10.17 -11.41
N SER A 108 -17.52 10.50 -11.08
CA SER A 108 -18.71 9.74 -11.46
C SER A 108 -19.63 10.63 -12.30
N VAL A 109 -19.95 10.17 -13.50
CA VAL A 109 -20.75 10.91 -14.48
C VAL A 109 -21.93 10.07 -14.94
N GLY A 110 -23.15 10.54 -14.66
CA GLY A 110 -24.37 10.02 -15.25
C GLY A 110 -24.48 10.46 -16.70
N LEU A 111 -24.05 9.62 -17.64
CA LEU A 111 -24.10 9.90 -19.08
C LEU A 111 -25.56 10.02 -19.56
N THR A 112 -26.41 9.14 -19.03
CA THR A 112 -27.86 9.15 -19.22
C THR A 112 -28.53 8.72 -17.91
N GLU A 113 -29.84 8.57 -17.89
CA GLU A 113 -30.57 8.01 -16.73
C GLU A 113 -30.23 6.54 -16.46
N ARG A 114 -29.70 5.84 -17.46
CA ARG A 114 -29.38 4.40 -17.40
C ARG A 114 -27.89 4.10 -17.40
N TRP A 115 -27.03 5.05 -17.80
CA TRP A 115 -25.60 4.85 -17.93
C TRP A 115 -24.81 5.74 -16.97
N THR A 116 -23.95 5.14 -16.16
CA THR A 116 -23.03 5.84 -15.29
C THR A 116 -21.59 5.43 -15.62
N LEU A 117 -20.75 6.41 -15.88
CA LEU A 117 -19.30 6.25 -16.06
C LEU A 117 -18.59 6.67 -14.76
N ASN A 118 -17.75 5.80 -14.24
CA ASN A 118 -16.79 6.10 -13.18
C ASN A 118 -15.41 6.07 -13.78
N ALA A 119 -14.64 7.14 -13.63
CA ALA A 119 -13.26 7.22 -14.10
C ALA A 119 -12.37 7.84 -13.02
N GLY A 120 -11.18 7.32 -12.86
CA GLY A 120 -10.24 7.82 -11.88
C GLY A 120 -8.80 7.50 -12.22
N ILE A 121 -7.92 8.24 -11.57
CA ILE A 121 -6.49 8.02 -11.59
C ILE A 121 -5.97 8.11 -10.15
N TYR A 122 -5.08 7.19 -9.80
CA TYR A 122 -4.36 7.22 -8.55
C TYR A 122 -2.87 7.20 -8.84
N GLY A 123 -2.10 7.99 -8.14
CA GLY A 123 -0.65 8.03 -8.26
C GLY A 123 0.00 7.93 -6.89
N GLN A 124 1.17 7.27 -6.83
CA GLN A 124 1.96 7.19 -5.61
C GLN A 124 3.46 7.26 -5.89
N LEU A 125 4.21 7.77 -4.93
CA LEU A 125 5.66 7.93 -4.92
C LEU A 125 6.22 7.42 -3.59
N LEU A 126 7.18 6.51 -3.65
CA LEU A 126 7.97 6.08 -2.50
C LEU A 126 9.31 6.81 -2.49
N THR A 127 9.56 7.61 -1.42
CA THR A 127 10.79 8.41 -1.34
C THR A 127 12.05 7.61 -1.00
N LEU A 128 11.90 6.35 -0.57
CA LEU A 128 13.03 5.45 -0.29
C LEU A 128 13.95 5.28 -1.51
N ASN A 129 13.33 5.15 -2.68
CA ASN A 129 14.02 4.85 -3.95
C ASN A 129 13.51 5.68 -5.13
N ASN A 130 12.66 6.69 -4.86
CA ASN A 130 12.03 7.56 -5.85
C ASN A 130 11.20 6.83 -6.93
N LYS A 131 10.75 5.60 -6.64
CA LYS A 131 9.84 4.87 -7.52
C LYS A 131 8.43 5.43 -7.40
N TRP A 132 7.73 5.43 -8.53
CA TRP A 132 6.36 5.91 -8.61
C TRP A 132 5.48 4.98 -9.41
N SER A 133 4.18 5.11 -9.23
CA SER A 133 3.18 4.32 -9.92
C SER A 133 1.97 5.16 -10.27
N VAL A 134 1.34 4.89 -11.41
CA VAL A 134 0.07 5.47 -11.83
C VAL A 134 -0.92 4.36 -12.13
N GLU A 135 -2.13 4.52 -11.61
CA GLU A 135 -3.17 3.50 -11.60
C GLU A 135 -4.46 4.06 -12.18
N PRO A 136 -4.69 3.92 -13.51
CA PRO A 136 -5.96 4.26 -14.12
C PRO A 136 -7.05 3.25 -13.68
N ARG A 137 -8.27 3.77 -13.49
CA ARG A 137 -9.46 2.99 -13.14
C ARG A 137 -10.64 3.53 -13.91
N VAL A 138 -11.42 2.64 -14.51
CA VAL A 138 -12.63 2.98 -15.24
C VAL A 138 -13.69 1.93 -15.00
N GLY A 139 -14.94 2.36 -14.91
CA GLY A 139 -16.09 1.47 -14.75
C GLY A 139 -17.30 2.06 -15.42
N LEU A 140 -18.03 1.23 -16.14
CA LEU A 140 -19.27 1.57 -16.81
C LEU A 140 -20.41 0.73 -16.20
N LYS A 141 -21.45 1.41 -15.73
CA LYS A 141 -22.65 0.79 -15.18
C LYS A 141 -23.83 1.06 -16.12
N TRP A 142 -24.58 0.00 -16.44
CA TRP A 142 -25.79 0.08 -17.25
C TRP A 142 -26.98 -0.48 -16.49
N GLN A 143 -27.98 0.35 -16.25
CA GLN A 143 -29.28 -0.04 -15.70
C GLN A 143 -30.21 -0.43 -16.86
N ALA A 144 -30.20 -1.72 -17.20
CA ALA A 144 -30.98 -2.23 -18.34
C ALA A 144 -32.50 -2.14 -18.07
N THR A 145 -32.91 -2.46 -16.82
CA THR A 145 -34.28 -2.32 -16.32
C THR A 145 -34.28 -1.75 -14.90
N PRO A 146 -35.43 -1.37 -14.31
CA PRO A 146 -35.48 -0.96 -12.91
C PRO A 146 -34.93 -1.99 -11.89
N LYS A 147 -34.87 -3.27 -12.30
CA LYS A 147 -34.42 -4.41 -11.45
C LYS A 147 -33.13 -5.06 -11.93
N THR A 148 -32.58 -4.64 -13.07
CA THR A 148 -31.43 -5.33 -13.68
C THR A 148 -30.33 -4.35 -13.99
N THR A 149 -29.13 -4.61 -13.50
CA THR A 149 -27.93 -3.80 -13.68
C THR A 149 -26.78 -4.66 -14.20
N PHE A 150 -26.05 -4.14 -15.16
CA PHE A 150 -24.76 -4.67 -15.61
C PHE A 150 -23.66 -3.66 -15.30
N ALA A 151 -22.49 -4.13 -14.90
CA ALA A 151 -21.33 -3.28 -14.78
C ALA A 151 -20.07 -3.98 -15.28
N LEU A 152 -19.22 -3.21 -15.97
CA LEU A 152 -17.89 -3.61 -16.40
C LEU A 152 -16.90 -2.61 -15.81
N ALA A 153 -15.84 -3.12 -15.19
CA ALA A 153 -14.79 -2.26 -14.66
C ALA A 153 -13.39 -2.82 -14.98
N TYR A 154 -12.45 -1.90 -15.16
CA TYR A 154 -11.03 -2.16 -15.28
C TYR A 154 -10.28 -1.27 -14.30
N GLY A 155 -9.25 -1.80 -13.67
CA GLY A 155 -8.38 -1.03 -12.80
C GLY A 155 -6.97 -1.60 -12.71
N MET A 156 -5.99 -0.72 -12.69
CA MET A 156 -4.64 -1.02 -12.24
C MET A 156 -4.51 -0.71 -10.77
N TYR A 157 -3.73 -1.52 -10.06
CA TYR A 157 -3.43 -1.38 -8.65
C TYR A 157 -1.97 -1.65 -8.42
N SER A 158 -1.36 -0.90 -7.53
CA SER A 158 0.02 -1.16 -7.14
C SER A 158 0.21 -0.98 -5.64
N ARG A 159 1.22 -1.64 -5.13
CA ARG A 159 1.64 -1.51 -3.74
C ARG A 159 3.15 -1.56 -3.62
N MET A 160 3.69 -0.86 -2.65
CA MET A 160 5.06 -1.07 -2.20
C MET A 160 5.18 -2.42 -1.50
N GLU A 161 6.36 -3.01 -1.51
CA GLU A 161 6.67 -4.19 -0.71
C GLU A 161 6.76 -3.85 0.79
N LYS A 162 6.81 -4.86 1.65
CA LYS A 162 7.10 -4.65 3.07
C LYS A 162 8.51 -4.08 3.22
N MET A 163 8.73 -3.26 4.25
CA MET A 163 10.03 -2.58 4.43
C MET A 163 11.20 -3.55 4.61
N ASP A 164 10.98 -4.71 5.23
CA ASP A 164 11.97 -5.76 5.40
C ASP A 164 12.51 -6.29 4.07
N VAL A 165 11.68 -6.38 3.03
CA VAL A 165 12.07 -6.82 1.69
C VAL A 165 13.08 -5.87 1.03
N TYR A 166 12.93 -4.55 1.23
CA TYR A 166 13.88 -3.56 0.66
C TYR A 166 15.27 -3.65 1.29
N PHE A 167 15.37 -4.15 2.51
CA PHE A 167 16.62 -4.20 3.28
C PHE A 167 17.21 -5.60 3.40
N VAL A 168 16.77 -6.54 2.55
CA VAL A 168 17.40 -7.87 2.45
C VAL A 168 18.86 -7.73 2.07
N LYS A 169 19.71 -8.44 2.80
CA LYS A 169 21.16 -8.51 2.63
C LYS A 169 21.59 -9.92 2.24
N THR A 170 22.64 -10.04 1.46
CA THR A 170 23.24 -11.33 1.10
C THR A 170 24.76 -11.29 1.24
N LYS A 171 25.37 -12.40 1.60
CA LYS A 171 26.85 -12.53 1.64
C LYS A 171 27.49 -12.24 0.29
N SER A 172 26.88 -12.68 -0.80
CA SER A 172 27.40 -12.51 -2.16
C SER A 172 27.53 -11.04 -2.58
N THR A 173 26.78 -10.14 -1.94
CA THR A 173 26.81 -8.70 -2.22
C THR A 173 27.55 -7.88 -1.17
N GLY A 174 28.38 -8.54 -0.32
CA GLY A 174 29.09 -7.86 0.76
C GLY A 174 28.17 -7.25 1.81
N ASN A 175 27.03 -7.88 2.11
CA ASN A 175 26.01 -7.41 3.03
C ASN A 175 25.35 -6.08 2.63
N GLN A 176 25.35 -5.72 1.35
CA GLN A 176 24.58 -4.60 0.85
C GLN A 176 23.12 -4.99 0.61
N SER A 177 22.21 -4.04 0.78
CA SER A 177 20.78 -4.25 0.51
C SER A 177 20.52 -4.41 -0.98
N VAL A 178 20.12 -5.62 -1.41
CA VAL A 178 19.97 -5.98 -2.84
C VAL A 178 18.67 -5.51 -3.45
N ASN A 179 17.64 -5.26 -2.63
CA ASN A 179 16.27 -4.98 -3.07
C ASN A 179 15.86 -3.52 -2.91
N LYS A 180 16.78 -2.61 -2.58
CA LYS A 180 16.46 -1.22 -2.27
C LYS A 180 15.76 -0.51 -3.42
N ASP A 181 16.05 -0.90 -4.66
CA ASP A 181 15.52 -0.29 -5.89
C ASP A 181 14.27 -1.00 -6.47
N LEU A 182 13.64 -1.91 -5.70
CA LEU A 182 12.42 -2.57 -6.13
C LEU A 182 11.32 -1.57 -6.49
N ASP A 183 10.65 -1.84 -7.60
CA ASP A 183 9.47 -1.10 -8.05
C ASP A 183 8.22 -1.55 -7.29
N PHE A 184 7.12 -0.86 -7.50
CA PHE A 184 5.81 -1.28 -7.01
C PHE A 184 5.37 -2.59 -7.68
N THR A 185 4.87 -3.52 -6.88
CA THR A 185 4.16 -4.69 -7.41
C THR A 185 2.83 -4.24 -8.00
N LYS A 186 2.56 -4.59 -9.25
CA LYS A 186 1.39 -4.14 -10.02
C LYS A 186 0.45 -5.29 -10.33
N ALA A 187 -0.85 -5.02 -10.24
CA ALA A 187 -1.91 -5.94 -10.61
C ALA A 187 -2.94 -5.24 -11.51
N GLN A 188 -3.55 -5.99 -12.41
CA GLN A 188 -4.65 -5.52 -13.25
C GLN A 188 -5.89 -6.35 -12.96
N HIS A 189 -7.03 -5.69 -12.85
CA HIS A 189 -8.31 -6.32 -12.57
C HIS A 189 -9.34 -5.93 -13.63
N ILE A 190 -10.01 -6.93 -14.15
CA ILE A 190 -11.21 -6.78 -14.97
C ILE A 190 -12.35 -7.42 -14.19
N MET A 191 -13.44 -6.68 -14.01
CA MET A 191 -14.61 -7.14 -13.26
C MET A 191 -15.86 -6.96 -14.11
N LEU A 192 -16.66 -8.01 -14.18
CA LEU A 192 -18.00 -8.00 -14.74
C LEU A 192 -18.98 -8.34 -13.63
N SER A 193 -20.04 -7.57 -13.48
CA SER A 193 -21.09 -7.83 -12.50
C SER A 193 -22.48 -7.76 -13.14
N PHE A 194 -23.38 -8.56 -12.59
CA PHE A 194 -24.80 -8.62 -12.90
C PHE A 194 -25.58 -8.63 -11.58
N GLY A 195 -26.64 -7.82 -11.51
CA GLY A 195 -27.49 -7.73 -10.32
C GLY A 195 -28.91 -7.24 -10.66
#